data_7d1ae55297ff059438ded745e3aa38e6
#
_entry.id   7d1ae55297ff059438ded745e3aa38e6
#
_cell.length_a   1.000
_cell.length_b   1.000
_cell.length_c   1.000
_cell.angle_alpha   90.00
_cell.angle_beta   90.00
_cell.angle_gamma   90.00
#
_symmetry.space_group_name_H-M   'P 1'
#
loop_
_entity.id
_entity.type
_entity.pdbx_description
1 polymer ?
#
loop_
_entity_poly.entity_id
_entity_poly.type
_entity_poly.pdbx_seq_one_letter_code
_entity_poly.pdbx_strand_id
1 'polypeptide(L)'
;MVLTVVTSSSCTAQTFDVFAAASLKPAIEEIAADFMKQSKKIPRFSFAASSILARQIEYGAPADVFISANHGWMDYLQDFGALTHPPKEVAMNRLVFASRFSDPLQLELPDILKRLDGGRLAVPLITSVPLGLYASQALWNLGFLGALTPYLAQQDNARSSLISVLRGEVALGILYASDVASTPGIFAVADISAQLHDRVSYQAAAITQQGMKFVEYLLSPQAQTVFRKYGLLAP
;
A
#
# COMPACT_ATOMS: atom_id res chain seq x y z
N MET A 1 -30.59 -11.78 -54.82
CA MET A 1 -29.47 -12.31 -53.97
C MET A 1 -29.08 -11.20 -53.04
N VAL A 2 -29.56 -11.22 -51.78
CA VAL A 2 -29.28 -10.16 -50.77
C VAL A 2 -28.03 -10.58 -50.01
N LEU A 3 -26.98 -9.78 -50.13
CA LEU A 3 -25.71 -9.98 -49.44
C LEU A 3 -25.86 -9.41 -48.00
N THR A 4 -26.01 -10.28 -47.03
CA THR A 4 -26.01 -9.87 -45.62
C THR A 4 -24.56 -9.65 -45.17
N VAL A 5 -24.16 -8.39 -45.01
CA VAL A 5 -22.85 -8.03 -44.42
C VAL A 5 -22.94 -8.23 -42.91
N VAL A 6 -22.34 -9.28 -42.42
CA VAL A 6 -22.13 -9.50 -40.97
C VAL A 6 -20.96 -8.62 -40.50
N THR A 7 -21.25 -7.48 -39.93
CA THR A 7 -20.25 -6.64 -39.26
C THR A 7 -19.86 -7.29 -37.94
N SER A 8 -18.70 -7.93 -37.90
CA SER A 8 -18.07 -8.39 -36.66
C SER A 8 -17.63 -7.18 -35.84
N SER A 9 -18.40 -6.82 -34.82
CA SER A 9 -17.96 -5.85 -33.81
C SER A 9 -16.80 -6.47 -33.04
N SER A 10 -15.57 -6.08 -33.34
CA SER A 10 -14.41 -6.40 -32.51
C SER A 10 -14.60 -5.72 -31.15
N CYS A 11 -14.95 -6.50 -30.13
CA CYS A 11 -15.01 -6.04 -28.77
C CYS A 11 -13.55 -5.81 -28.29
N THR A 12 -13.02 -4.61 -28.51
CA THR A 12 -11.73 -4.20 -27.94
C THR A 12 -11.88 -4.11 -26.42
N ALA A 13 -11.10 -4.89 -25.69
CA ALA A 13 -11.08 -4.81 -24.23
C ALA A 13 -10.70 -3.39 -23.80
N GLN A 14 -11.56 -2.74 -23.02
CA GLN A 14 -11.33 -1.38 -22.56
C GLN A 14 -10.29 -1.39 -21.42
N THR A 15 -9.17 -0.72 -21.61
CA THR A 15 -8.14 -0.57 -20.55
C THR A 15 -8.44 0.66 -19.69
N PHE A 16 -7.99 0.61 -18.42
CA PHE A 16 -8.04 1.75 -17.51
C PHE A 16 -6.82 1.72 -16.57
N ASP A 17 -6.39 2.89 -16.07
CA ASP A 17 -5.17 3.05 -15.29
C ASP A 17 -5.46 3.11 -13.80
N VAL A 18 -4.78 2.24 -13.02
CA VAL A 18 -4.90 2.14 -11.57
C VAL A 18 -3.58 2.50 -10.91
N PHE A 19 -3.56 3.60 -10.18
CA PHE A 19 -2.43 4.05 -9.38
C PHE A 19 -2.64 3.60 -7.94
N ALA A 20 -1.85 2.64 -7.46
CA ALA A 20 -2.07 2.00 -6.18
C ALA A 20 -0.80 1.97 -5.31
N ALA A 21 -0.99 2.14 -4.00
CA ALA A 21 0.07 2.00 -3.01
C ALA A 21 0.81 0.67 -3.18
N ALA A 22 2.15 0.70 -3.19
CA ALA A 22 3.02 -0.44 -3.50
C ALA A 22 2.81 -1.65 -2.57
N SER A 23 2.39 -1.42 -1.32
CA SER A 23 2.07 -2.47 -0.34
C SER A 23 0.84 -3.31 -0.72
N LEU A 24 -0.05 -2.79 -1.57
CA LEU A 24 -1.24 -3.52 -2.02
C LEU A 24 -0.97 -4.40 -3.25
N LYS A 25 0.21 -4.32 -3.87
CA LYS A 25 0.48 -4.95 -5.16
C LYS A 25 0.01 -6.40 -5.24
N PRO A 26 0.39 -7.34 -4.34
CA PRO A 26 0.00 -8.73 -4.47
C PRO A 26 -1.52 -8.94 -4.40
N ALA A 27 -2.20 -8.26 -3.48
CA ALA A 27 -3.64 -8.36 -3.30
C ALA A 27 -4.40 -7.76 -4.50
N ILE A 28 -4.00 -6.59 -4.96
CA ILE A 28 -4.66 -5.89 -6.07
C ILE A 28 -4.49 -6.64 -7.40
N GLU A 29 -3.34 -7.24 -7.66
CA GLU A 29 -3.12 -8.05 -8.86
C GLU A 29 -4.03 -9.29 -8.89
N GLU A 30 -4.24 -9.97 -7.75
CA GLU A 30 -5.16 -11.09 -7.65
C GLU A 30 -6.62 -10.64 -7.78
N ILE A 31 -7.01 -9.56 -7.11
CA ILE A 31 -8.37 -8.98 -7.23
C ILE A 31 -8.66 -8.58 -8.68
N ALA A 32 -7.70 -7.97 -9.35
CA ALA A 32 -7.84 -7.55 -10.73
C ALA A 32 -8.01 -8.73 -11.70
N ALA A 33 -7.32 -9.85 -11.45
CA ALA A 33 -7.49 -11.05 -12.26
C ALA A 33 -8.94 -11.57 -12.19
N ASP A 34 -9.57 -11.51 -11.02
CA ASP A 34 -10.98 -11.90 -10.86
C ASP A 34 -11.94 -10.85 -11.44
N PHE A 35 -11.64 -9.56 -11.27
CA PHE A 35 -12.42 -8.48 -11.87
C PHE A 35 -12.45 -8.58 -13.41
N MET A 36 -11.31 -8.87 -14.05
CA MET A 36 -11.21 -9.02 -15.50
C MET A 36 -12.11 -10.13 -16.07
N LYS A 37 -12.28 -11.24 -15.32
CA LYS A 37 -13.18 -12.34 -15.71
C LYS A 37 -14.64 -11.89 -15.81
N GLN A 38 -15.05 -10.94 -14.96
CA GLN A 38 -16.43 -10.46 -14.86
C GLN A 38 -16.70 -9.24 -15.73
N SER A 39 -15.75 -8.29 -15.81
CA SER A 39 -15.97 -6.98 -16.42
C SER A 39 -15.49 -6.84 -17.86
N LYS A 40 -14.63 -7.75 -18.33
CA LYS A 40 -13.90 -7.64 -19.60
C LYS A 40 -13.05 -6.37 -19.74
N LYS A 41 -12.84 -5.61 -18.65
CA LYS A 41 -11.96 -4.44 -18.59
C LYS A 41 -10.59 -4.85 -18.06
N ILE A 42 -9.53 -4.26 -18.59
CA ILE A 42 -8.14 -4.59 -18.25
C ILE A 42 -7.51 -3.43 -17.49
N PRO A 43 -7.25 -3.56 -16.16
CA PRO A 43 -6.51 -2.56 -15.42
C PRO A 43 -5.03 -2.59 -15.78
N ARG A 44 -4.43 -1.42 -15.93
CA ARG A 44 -2.98 -1.23 -16.03
C ARG A 44 -2.52 -0.58 -14.71
N PHE A 45 -1.50 -1.15 -14.08
CA PHE A 45 -1.10 -0.72 -12.75
C PHE A 45 0.17 0.10 -12.75
N SER A 46 0.15 1.16 -11.94
CA SER A 46 1.32 1.88 -11.44
C SER A 46 1.39 1.71 -9.93
N PHE A 47 2.45 1.04 -9.43
CA PHE A 47 2.66 0.82 -8.01
C PHE A 47 3.84 1.65 -7.50
N ALA A 48 3.56 2.56 -6.57
CA ALA A 48 4.57 3.40 -5.91
C ALA A 48 4.10 3.84 -4.52
N ALA A 49 4.84 4.75 -3.86
CA ALA A 49 4.33 5.44 -2.69
C ALA A 49 3.10 6.28 -3.05
N SER A 50 2.09 6.33 -2.17
CA SER A 50 0.89 7.14 -2.40
C SER A 50 1.22 8.61 -2.64
N SER A 51 2.24 9.14 -1.97
CA SER A 51 2.75 10.50 -2.17
C SER A 51 3.22 10.77 -3.60
N ILE A 52 3.96 9.82 -4.18
CA ILE A 52 4.47 9.93 -5.57
C ILE A 52 3.30 9.86 -6.55
N LEU A 53 2.40 8.90 -6.37
CA LEU A 53 1.25 8.71 -7.25
C LEU A 53 0.29 9.90 -7.21
N ALA A 54 0.02 10.46 -6.02
CA ALA A 54 -0.82 11.64 -5.88
C ALA A 54 -0.22 12.85 -6.61
N ARG A 55 1.08 13.06 -6.50
CA ARG A 55 1.78 14.12 -7.26
C ARG A 55 1.74 13.89 -8.77
N GLN A 56 1.92 12.65 -9.22
CA GLN A 56 1.79 12.33 -10.64
C GLN A 56 0.39 12.67 -11.18
N ILE A 57 -0.66 12.37 -10.40
CA ILE A 57 -2.04 12.70 -10.77
C ILE A 57 -2.24 14.21 -10.82
N GLU A 58 -1.75 14.95 -9.82
CA GLU A 58 -1.77 16.42 -9.81
C GLU A 58 -1.12 17.01 -11.07
N TYR A 59 -0.02 16.41 -11.53
CA TYR A 59 0.68 16.84 -12.76
C TYR A 59 0.10 16.24 -14.05
N GLY A 60 -1.10 15.67 -13.99
CA GLY A 60 -1.84 15.23 -15.17
C GLY A 60 -1.57 13.80 -15.64
N ALA A 61 -0.96 12.94 -14.83
CA ALA A 61 -0.84 11.52 -15.18
C ALA A 61 -2.24 10.88 -15.36
N PRO A 62 -2.45 10.05 -16.40
CA PRO A 62 -3.76 9.53 -16.77
C PRO A 62 -4.21 8.39 -15.85
N ALA A 63 -4.54 8.68 -14.60
CA ALA A 63 -5.10 7.70 -13.67
C ALA A 63 -6.63 7.68 -13.73
N ASP A 64 -7.22 6.49 -13.75
CA ASP A 64 -8.66 6.28 -13.63
C ASP A 64 -9.07 5.96 -12.19
N VAL A 65 -8.15 5.33 -11.43
CA VAL A 65 -8.34 4.97 -10.02
C VAL A 65 -7.08 5.33 -9.24
N PHE A 66 -7.26 5.90 -8.06
CA PHE A 66 -6.21 6.08 -7.08
C PHE A 66 -6.51 5.27 -5.81
N ILE A 67 -5.50 4.53 -5.30
CA ILE A 67 -5.61 3.76 -4.05
C ILE A 67 -4.46 4.18 -3.14
N SER A 68 -4.80 4.93 -2.09
CA SER A 68 -3.85 5.46 -1.10
C SER A 68 -3.75 4.56 0.12
N ALA A 69 -2.55 4.50 0.72
CA ALA A 69 -2.31 3.83 2.00
C ALA A 69 -2.50 4.76 3.22
N ASN A 70 -3.02 5.97 3.03
CA ASN A 70 -3.46 6.86 4.11
C ASN A 70 -4.50 7.87 3.63
N HIS A 71 -5.18 8.50 4.58
CA HIS A 71 -6.17 9.56 4.31
C HIS A 71 -5.51 10.80 3.68
N GLY A 72 -4.39 11.27 4.24
CA GLY A 72 -3.82 12.56 3.85
C GLY A 72 -3.53 12.71 2.35
N TRP A 73 -3.06 11.68 1.65
CA TRP A 73 -2.87 11.76 0.21
C TRP A 73 -4.16 11.60 -0.59
N MET A 74 -5.18 10.97 -0.02
CA MET A 74 -6.53 10.94 -0.60
C MET A 74 -7.20 12.29 -0.47
N ASP A 75 -7.16 12.90 0.72
CA ASP A 75 -7.70 14.23 1.01
C ASP A 75 -7.00 15.28 0.13
N TYR A 76 -5.68 15.18 -0.03
CA TYR A 76 -4.91 16.04 -0.93
C TYR A 76 -5.47 16.05 -2.36
N LEU A 77 -5.78 14.88 -2.94
CA LEU A 77 -6.36 14.81 -4.29
C LEU A 77 -7.83 15.22 -4.32
N GLN A 78 -8.56 15.02 -3.23
CA GLN A 78 -9.93 15.50 -3.10
C GLN A 78 -9.96 17.03 -3.09
N ASP A 79 -9.11 17.67 -2.30
CA ASP A 79 -9.00 19.14 -2.22
C ASP A 79 -8.51 19.75 -3.55
N PHE A 80 -7.63 19.02 -4.25
CA PHE A 80 -7.21 19.39 -5.62
C PHE A 80 -8.34 19.25 -6.64
N GLY A 81 -9.46 18.58 -6.31
CA GLY A 81 -10.59 18.38 -7.21
C GLY A 81 -10.40 17.26 -8.25
N ALA A 82 -9.44 16.35 -8.02
CA ALA A 82 -9.17 15.24 -8.95
C ALA A 82 -10.19 14.09 -8.86
N LEU A 83 -10.93 13.98 -7.75
CA LEU A 83 -11.82 12.85 -7.52
C LEU A 83 -13.22 13.12 -8.07
N THR A 84 -13.77 12.16 -8.81
CA THR A 84 -15.15 12.26 -9.33
C THR A 84 -16.22 11.83 -8.31
N HIS A 85 -15.81 11.03 -7.30
CA HIS A 85 -16.67 10.52 -6.25
C HIS A 85 -15.93 10.47 -4.91
N PRO A 86 -16.65 10.50 -3.78
CA PRO A 86 -16.04 10.34 -2.46
C PRO A 86 -15.23 9.04 -2.36
N PRO A 87 -14.06 9.07 -1.71
CA PRO A 87 -13.23 7.88 -1.51
C PRO A 87 -13.95 6.84 -0.65
N LYS A 88 -13.58 5.57 -0.84
CA LYS A 88 -14.09 4.44 -0.07
C LYS A 88 -12.92 3.77 0.64
N GLU A 89 -13.10 3.50 1.94
CA GLU A 89 -12.15 2.65 2.65
C GLU A 89 -12.31 1.20 2.17
N VAL A 90 -11.22 0.58 1.75
CA VAL A 90 -11.23 -0.75 1.13
C VAL A 90 -10.50 -1.80 1.96
N ALA A 91 -9.57 -1.40 2.80
CA ALA A 91 -8.83 -2.28 3.71
C ALA A 91 -8.15 -1.47 4.82
N MET A 92 -7.73 -2.17 5.88
CA MET A 92 -6.87 -1.65 6.94
C MET A 92 -5.62 -2.51 7.12
N ASN A 93 -4.66 -1.98 7.90
CA ASN A 93 -3.41 -2.68 8.18
C ASN A 93 -2.91 -2.38 9.60
N ARG A 94 -1.80 -3.00 9.98
CA ARG A 94 -1.06 -2.77 11.23
C ARG A 94 0.41 -2.59 10.92
N LEU A 95 1.14 -2.01 11.85
CA LEU A 95 2.59 -1.87 11.78
C LEU A 95 3.27 -2.91 12.68
N VAL A 96 4.41 -3.39 12.22
CA VAL A 96 5.25 -4.32 12.97
C VAL A 96 6.72 -3.93 12.81
N PHE A 97 7.53 -4.22 13.81
CA PHE A 97 8.95 -4.42 13.59
C PHE A 97 9.16 -5.79 12.95
N ALA A 98 9.96 -5.83 11.92
CA ALA A 98 10.21 -7.05 11.16
C ALA A 98 11.70 -7.29 10.95
N SER A 99 12.07 -8.57 10.87
CA SER A 99 13.44 -9.03 10.68
C SER A 99 13.45 -10.34 9.88
N ARG A 100 14.62 -10.73 9.39
CA ARG A 100 14.86 -12.08 8.83
C ARG A 100 14.97 -13.17 9.91
N PHE A 101 15.14 -12.78 11.15
CA PHE A 101 15.22 -13.68 12.30
C PHE A 101 13.92 -13.60 13.08
N SER A 102 13.43 -14.72 13.59
CA SER A 102 12.13 -14.82 14.27
C SER A 102 12.18 -14.52 15.76
N ASP A 103 13.37 -14.23 16.31
CA ASP A 103 13.54 -13.95 17.74
C ASP A 103 12.74 -12.70 18.10
N PRO A 104 11.88 -12.77 19.14
CA PRO A 104 11.09 -11.63 19.57
C PRO A 104 11.94 -10.42 19.93
N LEU A 105 11.43 -9.22 19.66
CA LEU A 105 12.04 -7.94 20.02
C LEU A 105 11.19 -7.28 21.12
N GLN A 106 11.82 -6.90 22.22
CA GLN A 106 11.15 -6.02 23.17
C GLN A 106 11.12 -4.60 22.61
N LEU A 107 9.97 -3.92 22.75
CA LEU A 107 9.83 -2.53 22.31
C LEU A 107 10.45 -1.56 23.31
N GLU A 108 11.72 -1.76 23.60
CA GLU A 108 12.56 -0.90 24.41
C GLU A 108 13.74 -0.40 23.57
N LEU A 109 14.11 0.86 23.73
CA LEU A 109 15.17 1.48 22.92
C LEU A 109 16.50 0.72 23.00
N PRO A 110 16.97 0.26 24.18
CA PRO A 110 18.20 -0.52 24.28
C PRO A 110 18.17 -1.83 23.47
N ASP A 111 17.03 -2.52 23.43
CA ASP A 111 16.89 -3.79 22.71
C ASP A 111 16.85 -3.55 21.20
N ILE A 112 16.19 -2.48 20.75
CA ILE A 112 16.20 -2.06 19.34
C ILE A 112 17.64 -1.74 18.90
N LEU A 113 18.37 -0.91 19.66
CA LEU A 113 19.74 -0.54 19.35
C LEU A 113 20.68 -1.75 19.35
N LYS A 114 20.51 -2.68 20.30
CA LYS A 114 21.25 -3.95 20.34
C LYS A 114 20.96 -4.81 19.12
N ARG A 115 19.70 -4.90 18.68
CA ARG A 115 19.32 -5.66 17.48
C ARG A 115 19.85 -5.01 16.20
N LEU A 116 19.95 -3.70 16.15
CA LEU A 116 20.57 -2.98 15.03
C LEU A 116 22.07 -3.24 14.94
N ASP A 117 22.77 -3.43 16.05
CA ASP A 117 24.20 -3.72 16.15
C ASP A 117 25.04 -2.76 15.25
N GLY A 118 24.76 -1.46 15.35
CA GLY A 118 25.36 -0.42 14.50
C GLY A 118 24.83 -0.35 13.06
N GLY A 119 23.95 -1.31 12.67
CA GLY A 119 23.28 -1.31 11.37
C GLY A 119 22.12 -0.31 11.28
N ARG A 120 21.22 -0.55 10.33
CA ARG A 120 20.14 0.38 9.99
C ARG A 120 18.75 -0.21 10.21
N LEU A 121 17.78 0.68 10.41
CA LEU A 121 16.34 0.41 10.48
C LEU A 121 15.69 0.87 9.17
N ALA A 122 15.19 -0.07 8.36
CA ALA A 122 14.47 0.27 7.14
C ALA A 122 13.10 0.87 7.46
N VAL A 123 12.85 2.05 6.92
CA VAL A 123 11.54 2.70 6.90
C VAL A 123 11.40 3.45 5.57
N PRO A 124 10.19 3.68 5.05
CA PRO A 124 10.06 4.64 3.94
C PRO A 124 10.32 6.08 4.43
N LEU A 125 10.40 7.03 3.48
CA LEU A 125 10.55 8.45 3.80
C LEU A 125 9.52 8.88 4.85
N ILE A 126 10.01 9.23 6.05
CA ILE A 126 9.18 9.53 7.23
C ILE A 126 8.39 10.84 7.13
N THR A 127 8.67 11.65 6.12
CA THR A 127 8.03 12.97 5.91
C THR A 127 6.92 12.94 4.84
N SER A 128 6.78 11.85 4.08
CA SER A 128 5.86 11.86 2.94
C SER A 128 5.21 10.51 2.61
N VAL A 129 5.92 9.40 2.78
CA VAL A 129 5.39 8.08 2.43
C VAL A 129 4.50 7.57 3.56
N PRO A 130 3.27 7.08 3.29
CA PRO A 130 2.31 6.68 4.33
C PRO A 130 2.90 5.81 5.45
N LEU A 131 3.57 4.70 5.12
CA LEU A 131 4.21 3.83 6.13
C LEU A 131 5.27 4.59 6.94
N GLY A 132 6.03 5.49 6.30
CA GLY A 132 7.01 6.33 6.97
C GLY A 132 6.38 7.34 7.93
N LEU A 133 5.26 7.95 7.54
CA LEU A 133 4.47 8.85 8.40
C LEU A 133 3.98 8.11 9.65
N TYR A 134 3.37 6.94 9.49
CA TYR A 134 2.92 6.13 10.61
C TYR A 134 4.08 5.65 11.50
N ALA A 135 5.21 5.23 10.89
CA ALA A 135 6.39 4.83 11.62
C ALA A 135 6.97 5.99 12.44
N SER A 136 7.03 7.20 11.89
CA SER A 136 7.51 8.38 12.61
C SER A 136 6.61 8.76 13.77
N GLN A 137 5.28 8.68 13.62
CA GLN A 137 4.33 8.88 14.70
C GLN A 137 4.54 7.87 15.82
N ALA A 138 4.65 6.58 15.47
CA ALA A 138 4.87 5.52 16.45
C ALA A 138 6.18 5.70 17.21
N LEU A 139 7.28 5.98 16.51
CA LEU A 139 8.57 6.23 17.13
C LEU A 139 8.59 7.50 17.99
N TRP A 140 7.85 8.54 17.58
CA TRP A 140 7.69 9.75 18.38
C TRP A 140 6.94 9.46 19.68
N ASN A 141 5.80 8.77 19.61
CA ASN A 141 4.97 8.43 20.78
C ASN A 141 5.66 7.44 21.74
N LEU A 142 6.58 6.61 21.23
CA LEU A 142 7.48 5.80 22.04
C LEU A 142 8.64 6.59 22.67
N GLY A 143 8.88 7.82 22.25
CA GLY A 143 10.05 8.62 22.65
C GLY A 143 11.36 8.19 21.99
N PHE A 144 11.31 7.39 20.90
CA PHE A 144 12.50 6.78 20.28
C PHE A 144 12.96 7.51 19.01
N LEU A 145 12.13 8.36 18.42
CA LEU A 145 12.40 8.96 17.10
C LEU A 145 13.75 9.67 17.05
N GLY A 146 14.05 10.51 18.05
CA GLY A 146 15.33 11.26 18.08
C GLY A 146 16.54 10.33 18.13
N ALA A 147 16.50 9.30 18.99
CA ALA A 147 17.59 8.34 19.14
C ALA A 147 17.75 7.44 17.90
N LEU A 148 16.67 7.09 17.21
CA LEU A 148 16.70 6.19 16.05
C LEU A 148 16.91 6.93 14.71
N THR A 149 16.69 8.24 14.63
CA THR A 149 16.88 9.02 13.40
C THR A 149 18.23 8.78 12.72
N PRO A 150 19.38 8.71 13.43
CA PRO A 150 20.69 8.42 12.80
C PRO A 150 20.79 7.03 12.18
N TYR A 151 19.93 6.08 12.59
CA TYR A 151 19.93 4.71 12.12
C TYR A 151 18.93 4.45 11.01
N LEU A 152 18.09 5.43 10.62
CA LEU A 152 17.08 5.20 9.60
C LEU A 152 17.71 5.01 8.21
N ALA A 153 17.37 3.91 7.55
CA ALA A 153 17.57 3.71 6.12
C ALA A 153 16.26 4.02 5.42
N GLN A 154 16.08 5.27 5.01
CA GLN A 154 14.85 5.72 4.38
C GLN A 154 14.76 5.25 2.93
N GLN A 155 13.61 4.69 2.56
CA GLN A 155 13.32 4.07 1.28
C GLN A 155 12.20 4.84 0.54
N ASP A 156 12.09 4.64 -0.77
CA ASP A 156 11.10 5.33 -1.61
C ASP A 156 9.66 4.90 -1.33
N ASN A 157 9.43 3.68 -0.84
CA ASN A 157 8.11 3.11 -0.58
C ASN A 157 8.17 1.90 0.36
N ALA A 158 7.00 1.39 0.79
CA ALA A 158 6.89 0.25 1.68
C ALA A 158 7.56 -1.03 1.12
N ARG A 159 7.41 -1.29 -0.18
CA ARG A 159 7.99 -2.48 -0.82
C ARG A 159 9.50 -2.45 -0.83
N SER A 160 10.11 -1.30 -1.06
CA SER A 160 11.57 -1.14 -0.99
C SER A 160 12.09 -1.42 0.42
N SER A 161 11.41 -0.94 1.47
CA SER A 161 11.76 -1.24 2.87
C SER A 161 11.67 -2.73 3.17
N LEU A 162 10.62 -3.42 2.71
CA LEU A 162 10.48 -4.87 2.85
C LEU A 162 11.64 -5.62 2.17
N ILE A 163 12.00 -5.22 0.95
CA ILE A 163 13.08 -5.85 0.18
C ILE A 163 14.43 -5.68 0.87
N SER A 164 14.71 -4.51 1.44
CA SER A 164 15.97 -4.28 2.18
C SER A 164 16.09 -5.20 3.39
N VAL A 165 15.01 -5.45 4.12
CA VAL A 165 14.99 -6.44 5.22
C VAL A 165 15.16 -7.85 4.65
N LEU A 166 14.41 -8.23 3.62
CA LEU A 166 14.45 -9.56 3.01
C LEU A 166 15.84 -9.94 2.51
N ARG A 167 16.56 -8.98 1.92
CA ARG A 167 17.93 -9.18 1.43
C ARG A 167 18.98 -9.16 2.54
N GLY A 168 18.62 -8.76 3.77
CA GLY A 168 19.56 -8.62 4.88
C GLY A 168 20.48 -7.41 4.76
N GLU A 169 20.07 -6.41 3.95
CA GLU A 169 20.77 -5.13 3.83
C GLU A 169 20.65 -4.31 5.13
N VAL A 170 19.59 -4.59 5.89
CA VAL A 170 19.31 -4.00 7.21
C VAL A 170 18.85 -5.09 8.19
N ALA A 171 19.11 -4.88 9.49
CA ALA A 171 18.76 -5.84 10.55
C ALA A 171 17.26 -5.83 10.89
N LEU A 172 16.63 -4.65 10.84
CA LEU A 172 15.24 -4.42 11.19
C LEU A 172 14.56 -3.51 10.17
N GLY A 173 13.22 -3.62 10.08
CA GLY A 173 12.38 -2.67 9.38
C GLY A 173 11.09 -2.43 10.15
N ILE A 174 10.50 -1.23 10.00
CA ILE A 174 9.10 -1.01 10.34
C ILE A 174 8.31 -1.21 9.06
N LEU A 175 7.46 -2.25 9.06
CA LEU A 175 6.74 -2.72 7.87
C LEU A 175 5.24 -2.87 8.18
N TYR A 176 4.45 -2.99 7.13
CA TYR A 176 3.06 -3.42 7.27
C TYR A 176 2.99 -4.91 7.63
N ALA A 177 2.11 -5.27 8.56
CA ALA A 177 1.89 -6.66 8.95
C ALA A 177 1.48 -7.54 7.76
N SER A 178 0.70 -7.02 6.82
CA SER A 178 0.29 -7.72 5.59
C SER A 178 1.49 -8.06 4.68
N ASP A 179 2.44 -7.12 4.54
CA ASP A 179 3.65 -7.35 3.75
C ASP A 179 4.50 -8.49 4.35
N VAL A 180 4.61 -8.52 5.68
CA VAL A 180 5.34 -9.58 6.40
C VAL A 180 4.60 -10.92 6.28
N ALA A 181 3.29 -10.95 6.51
CA ALA A 181 2.48 -12.16 6.45
C ALA A 181 2.49 -12.82 5.06
N SER A 182 2.64 -12.02 4.00
CA SER A 182 2.64 -12.48 2.60
C SER A 182 4.05 -12.74 2.03
N THR A 183 5.11 -12.56 2.83
CA THR A 183 6.50 -12.69 2.34
C THR A 183 7.28 -13.72 3.16
N PRO A 184 7.56 -14.92 2.61
CA PRO A 184 8.40 -15.90 3.27
C PRO A 184 9.81 -15.37 3.57
N GLY A 185 10.37 -15.73 4.73
CA GLY A 185 11.73 -15.36 5.14
C GLY A 185 11.83 -14.02 5.87
N ILE A 186 10.69 -13.39 6.18
CA ILE A 186 10.59 -12.23 7.08
C ILE A 186 9.60 -12.57 8.19
N PHE A 187 9.88 -12.12 9.40
CA PHE A 187 9.10 -12.36 10.60
C PHE A 187 8.73 -11.04 11.27
N ALA A 188 7.49 -10.93 11.71
CA ALA A 188 7.09 -9.89 12.66
C ALA A 188 7.71 -10.24 14.02
N VAL A 189 8.58 -9.39 14.53
CA VAL A 189 9.30 -9.62 15.79
C VAL A 189 8.76 -8.81 16.94
N ALA A 190 8.02 -7.73 16.66
CA ALA A 190 7.23 -6.99 17.64
C ALA A 190 6.06 -6.27 16.94
N ASP A 191 4.89 -6.29 17.54
CA ASP A 191 3.74 -5.51 17.10
C ASP A 191 3.88 -4.05 17.57
N ILE A 192 3.51 -3.10 16.72
CA ILE A 192 3.40 -1.68 17.08
C ILE A 192 1.93 -1.40 17.41
N SER A 193 1.66 -0.93 18.63
CA SER A 193 0.30 -0.63 19.07
C SER A 193 -0.36 0.41 18.17
N ALA A 194 -1.62 0.14 17.78
CA ALA A 194 -2.43 1.07 17.00
C ALA A 194 -2.71 2.42 17.70
N GLN A 195 -2.43 2.53 19.00
CA GLN A 195 -2.55 3.78 19.77
C GLN A 195 -1.35 4.72 19.56
N LEU A 196 -0.26 4.23 18.96
CA LEU A 196 0.98 4.97 18.75
C LEU A 196 1.03 5.73 17.41
N HIS A 197 0.06 5.51 16.54
CA HIS A 197 -0.01 6.15 15.22
C HIS A 197 -1.46 6.26 14.75
N ASP A 198 -1.70 7.07 13.74
CA ASP A 198 -3.00 7.15 13.08
C ASP A 198 -3.39 5.78 12.48
N ARG A 199 -4.70 5.56 12.37
CA ARG A 199 -5.25 4.33 11.80
C ARG A 199 -4.74 4.12 10.38
N VAL A 200 -4.12 2.96 10.14
CA VAL A 200 -3.66 2.57 8.80
C VAL A 200 -4.85 2.13 7.96
N SER A 201 -5.29 2.99 7.07
CA SER A 201 -6.45 2.80 6.21
C SER A 201 -6.06 2.94 4.75
N TYR A 202 -6.50 2.00 3.94
CA TYR A 202 -6.43 2.11 2.48
C TYR A 202 -7.73 2.63 1.93
N GLN A 203 -7.63 3.71 1.18
CA GLN A 203 -8.77 4.32 0.50
C GLN A 203 -8.61 4.24 -1.01
N ALA A 204 -9.71 3.94 -1.70
CA ALA A 204 -9.79 3.94 -3.15
C ALA A 204 -10.80 4.99 -3.63
N ALA A 205 -10.43 5.71 -4.68
CA ALA A 205 -11.30 6.66 -5.34
C ALA A 205 -11.21 6.54 -6.86
N ALA A 206 -12.32 6.78 -7.53
CA ALA A 206 -12.36 6.94 -8.99
C ALA A 206 -12.03 8.38 -9.35
N ILE A 207 -11.11 8.53 -10.30
CA ILE A 207 -10.74 9.81 -10.92
C ILE A 207 -11.58 10.02 -12.18
N THR A 208 -11.89 8.94 -12.89
CA THR A 208 -12.78 8.95 -14.05
C THR A 208 -13.92 7.94 -13.88
N GLN A 209 -14.96 8.08 -14.70
CA GLN A 209 -16.08 7.12 -14.75
C GLN A 209 -15.64 5.68 -15.08
N GLN A 210 -14.50 5.53 -15.78
CA GLN A 210 -13.99 4.20 -16.13
C GLN A 210 -13.54 3.42 -14.88
N GLY A 211 -12.99 4.12 -13.87
CA GLY A 211 -12.49 3.54 -12.63
C GLY A 211 -13.58 3.10 -11.64
N MET A 212 -14.79 3.67 -11.72
CA MET A 212 -15.84 3.45 -10.71
C MET A 212 -16.13 1.99 -10.43
N LYS A 213 -16.34 1.18 -11.48
CA LYS A 213 -16.66 -0.24 -11.33
C LYS A 213 -15.56 -1.03 -10.60
N PHE A 214 -14.30 -0.62 -10.76
CA PHE A 214 -13.21 -1.26 -10.05
C PHE A 214 -13.20 -0.87 -8.56
N VAL A 215 -13.43 0.41 -8.25
CA VAL A 215 -13.56 0.87 -6.85
C VAL A 215 -14.72 0.16 -6.15
N GLU A 216 -15.88 0.02 -6.79
CA GLU A 216 -17.01 -0.76 -6.28
C GLU A 216 -16.64 -2.22 -6.05
N TYR A 217 -15.91 -2.82 -7.00
CA TYR A 217 -15.49 -4.22 -6.91
C TYR A 217 -14.53 -4.46 -5.74
N LEU A 218 -13.67 -3.51 -5.38
CA LEU A 218 -12.79 -3.62 -4.21
C LEU A 218 -13.57 -3.82 -2.90
N LEU A 219 -14.82 -3.39 -2.84
CA LEU A 219 -15.72 -3.58 -1.69
C LEU A 219 -16.50 -4.89 -1.73
N SER A 220 -16.42 -5.66 -2.81
CA SER A 220 -17.14 -6.92 -2.95
C SER A 220 -16.63 -7.98 -1.96
N PRO A 221 -17.48 -8.95 -1.56
CA PRO A 221 -17.05 -10.05 -0.70
C PRO A 221 -15.86 -10.83 -1.26
N GLN A 222 -15.77 -10.96 -2.59
CA GLN A 222 -14.67 -11.61 -3.29
C GLN A 222 -13.35 -10.86 -3.07
N ALA A 223 -13.32 -9.56 -3.34
CA ALA A 223 -12.15 -8.73 -3.12
C ALA A 223 -11.74 -8.68 -1.64
N GLN A 224 -12.71 -8.58 -0.73
CA GLN A 224 -12.48 -8.59 0.71
C GLN A 224 -11.88 -9.92 1.20
N THR A 225 -12.23 -11.04 0.56
CA THR A 225 -11.61 -12.33 0.85
C THR A 225 -10.14 -12.37 0.42
N VAL A 226 -9.82 -11.77 -0.72
CA VAL A 226 -8.42 -11.65 -1.18
C VAL A 226 -7.63 -10.73 -0.25
N PHE A 227 -8.16 -9.57 0.15
CA PHE A 227 -7.48 -8.70 1.12
C PHE A 227 -7.13 -9.44 2.41
N ARG A 228 -8.07 -10.20 2.99
CA ARG A 228 -7.80 -11.02 4.19
C ARG A 228 -6.75 -12.10 3.95
N LYS A 229 -6.75 -12.74 2.78
CA LYS A 229 -5.74 -13.75 2.38
C LYS A 229 -4.31 -13.15 2.45
N TYR A 230 -4.16 -11.89 2.09
CA TYR A 230 -2.88 -11.17 2.16
C TYR A 230 -2.63 -10.48 3.52
N GLY A 231 -3.39 -10.81 4.56
CA GLY A 231 -3.18 -10.30 5.92
C GLY A 231 -3.68 -8.87 6.16
N LEU A 232 -4.44 -8.30 5.22
CA LEU A 232 -5.14 -7.04 5.39
C LEU A 232 -6.43 -7.24 6.20
N LEU A 233 -6.84 -6.20 6.92
CA LEU A 233 -8.06 -6.19 7.72
C LEU A 233 -9.22 -5.59 6.92
N ALA A 234 -10.44 -6.00 7.25
CA ALA A 234 -11.64 -5.37 6.68
C ALA A 234 -11.77 -3.90 7.13
N PRO A 235 -12.41 -3.04 6.32
CA PRO A 235 -12.73 -1.65 6.66
C PRO A 235 -13.56 -1.52 7.93
#